data_adb1585e91478cab6f10ab1527df917d
#
_entry.id   adb1585e91478cab6f10ab1527df917d
#
_cell.length_a   1.000
_cell.length_b   1.000
_cell.length_c   1.000
_cell.angle_alpha   90.00
_cell.angle_beta   90.00
_cell.angle_gamma   90.00
#
_symmetry.space_group_name_H-M   'P 1'
#
loop_
_entity.id
_entity.type
_entity.pdbx_description
1 polymer ?
#
loop_
_entity_poly.entity_id
_entity_poly.type
_entity_poly.pdbx_seq_one_letter_code
_entity_poly.pdbx_strand_id
1 'polypeptide(L)'
;TGTVFVWFKPFEMTRNKELAIIHPEYADFLEDLNDRIYDLGDIINFGFYLHPKFKGSWSIKKVLPVMVPELNYDEMEIGKGDQAMMAWWELINDKLSMDDAEKTKMALSEYCKLDTWAMVKIWEKLFSN
;
A
#
# COMPACT_ATOMS: atom_id res chain seq x y z
N THR A 1 8.84 -18.53 3.00
CA THR A 1 8.38 -19.19 1.75
C THR A 1 7.01 -18.68 1.35
N GLY A 2 6.80 -18.40 0.08
CA GLY A 2 5.56 -17.87 -0.49
C GLY A 2 5.77 -16.55 -1.21
N THR A 3 4.83 -16.18 -2.08
CA THR A 3 4.85 -14.94 -2.84
C THR A 3 4.47 -13.77 -1.93
N VAL A 4 5.18 -12.66 -2.08
CA VAL A 4 4.87 -11.39 -1.41
C VAL A 4 4.19 -10.49 -2.42
N PHE A 5 2.90 -10.25 -2.25
CA PHE A 5 2.15 -9.34 -3.12
C PHE A 5 2.34 -7.89 -2.67
N VAL A 6 2.60 -7.03 -3.65
CA VAL A 6 2.72 -5.59 -3.45
C VAL A 6 1.95 -4.83 -4.52
N TRP A 7 1.82 -3.53 -4.31
CA TRP A 7 1.42 -2.58 -5.34
C TRP A 7 2.53 -1.56 -5.53
N PHE A 8 3.14 -1.55 -6.69
CA PHE A 8 4.33 -0.78 -7.03
C PHE A 8 5.65 -1.32 -6.46
N LYS A 9 6.06 -2.47 -6.97
CA LYS A 9 7.29 -3.20 -6.63
C LYS A 9 8.55 -2.33 -6.50
N PRO A 10 8.84 -1.36 -7.39
CA PRO A 10 10.08 -0.57 -7.26
C PRO A 10 10.16 0.22 -5.96
N PHE A 11 9.03 0.72 -5.46
CA PHE A 11 8.97 1.45 -4.18
C PHE A 11 9.26 0.52 -3.01
N GLU A 12 8.58 -0.61 -2.93
CA GLU A 12 8.71 -1.57 -1.83
C GLU A 12 10.13 -2.14 -1.74
N MET A 13 10.70 -2.55 -2.89
CA MET A 13 12.07 -3.04 -2.94
C MET A 13 13.09 -2.00 -2.48
N THR A 14 12.86 -0.73 -2.82
CA THR A 14 13.76 0.37 -2.40
C THR A 14 13.69 0.57 -0.90
N ARG A 15 12.48 0.57 -0.33
CA ARG A 15 12.31 0.70 1.14
C ARG A 15 12.94 -0.46 1.89
N ASN A 16 12.79 -1.69 1.40
CA ASN A 16 13.43 -2.86 2.00
C ASN A 16 14.96 -2.76 1.98
N LYS A 17 15.55 -2.28 0.88
CA LYS A 17 17.00 -2.05 0.78
C LYS A 17 17.50 -0.97 1.75
N GLU A 18 16.76 0.12 1.90
CA GLU A 18 17.09 1.17 2.86
C GLU A 18 16.99 0.67 4.29
N LEU A 19 15.95 -0.11 4.62
CA LEU A 19 15.80 -0.73 5.93
C LEU A 19 16.94 -1.71 6.22
N ALA A 20 17.40 -2.49 5.24
CA ALA A 20 18.53 -3.40 5.39
C ALA A 20 19.85 -2.68 5.73
N ILE A 21 20.02 -1.45 5.24
CA ILE A 21 21.19 -0.61 5.60
C ILE A 21 21.08 -0.12 7.04
N ILE A 22 19.90 0.30 7.48
CA ILE A 22 19.66 0.84 8.83
C ILE A 22 19.66 -0.29 9.86
N HIS A 23 19.15 -1.46 9.48
CA HIS A 23 18.98 -2.64 10.30
C HIS A 23 19.64 -3.87 9.66
N PRO A 24 20.99 -3.96 9.71
CA PRO A 24 21.74 -5.05 9.05
C PRO A 24 21.36 -6.45 9.53
N GLU A 25 20.86 -6.57 10.75
CA GLU A 25 20.39 -7.83 11.34
C GLU A 25 19.19 -8.44 10.60
N TYR A 26 18.47 -7.63 9.80
CA TYR A 26 17.34 -8.08 8.97
C TYR A 26 17.66 -8.11 7.47
N ALA A 27 18.92 -7.86 7.07
CA ALA A 27 19.29 -7.73 5.65
C ALA A 27 18.92 -8.97 4.83
N ASP A 28 19.31 -10.16 5.29
CA ASP A 28 19.01 -11.43 4.61
C ASP A 28 17.50 -11.67 4.48
N PHE A 29 16.73 -11.32 5.51
CA PHE A 29 15.27 -11.44 5.48
C PHE A 29 14.63 -10.48 4.47
N LEU A 30 15.10 -9.24 4.42
CA LEU A 30 14.58 -8.21 3.51
C LEU A 30 14.97 -8.50 2.05
N GLU A 31 16.13 -9.12 1.82
CA GLU A 31 16.56 -9.60 0.51
C GLU A 31 15.66 -10.76 0.05
N ASP A 32 15.42 -11.77 0.91
CA ASP A 32 14.48 -12.86 0.63
C ASP A 32 13.06 -12.36 0.34
N LEU A 33 12.60 -11.32 1.04
CA LEU A 33 11.32 -10.67 0.71
C LEU A 33 11.34 -10.09 -0.71
N ASN A 34 12.38 -9.35 -1.06
CA ASN A 34 12.51 -8.71 -2.37
C ASN A 34 12.52 -9.72 -3.52
N ASP A 35 13.15 -10.86 -3.33
CA ASP A 35 13.20 -11.93 -4.34
C ASP A 35 11.83 -12.59 -4.60
N ARG A 36 10.93 -12.51 -3.63
CA ARG A 36 9.59 -13.11 -3.70
C ARG A 36 8.48 -12.12 -4.04
N ILE A 37 8.81 -10.85 -4.28
CA ILE A 37 7.82 -9.81 -4.60
C ILE A 37 7.19 -10.06 -5.96
N TYR A 38 5.87 -10.06 -5.98
CA TYR A 38 5.03 -9.98 -7.17
C TYR A 38 4.17 -8.71 -7.12
N ASP A 39 4.26 -7.89 -8.17
CA ASP A 39 3.50 -6.64 -8.28
C ASP A 39 2.12 -6.90 -8.90
N LEU A 40 1.06 -6.77 -8.10
CA LEU A 40 -0.31 -6.90 -8.61
C LEU A 40 -0.69 -5.76 -9.57
N GLY A 41 -0.09 -4.58 -9.40
CA GLY A 41 -0.30 -3.44 -10.28
C GLY A 41 0.16 -3.70 -11.71
N ASP A 42 1.15 -4.57 -11.91
CA ASP A 42 1.65 -4.93 -13.24
C ASP A 42 0.59 -5.62 -14.11
N ILE A 43 -0.36 -6.34 -13.52
CA ILE A 43 -1.48 -6.95 -14.25
C ILE A 43 -2.30 -5.87 -14.99
N ILE A 44 -2.48 -4.73 -14.34
CA ILE A 44 -3.20 -3.59 -14.91
C ILE A 44 -2.28 -2.76 -15.83
N ASN A 45 -1.07 -2.48 -15.36
CA ASN A 45 -0.08 -1.64 -16.05
C ASN A 45 0.31 -2.21 -17.42
N PHE A 46 0.49 -3.52 -17.51
CA PHE A 46 0.82 -4.21 -18.78
C PHE A 46 -0.39 -4.62 -19.59
N GLY A 47 -1.61 -4.27 -19.16
CA GLY A 47 -2.83 -4.48 -19.93
C GLY A 47 -3.35 -5.91 -19.93
N PHE A 48 -2.94 -6.76 -18.99
CA PHE A 48 -3.52 -8.11 -18.83
C PHE A 48 -4.95 -8.06 -18.30
N TYR A 49 -5.29 -6.99 -17.58
CA TYR A 49 -6.66 -6.68 -17.18
C TYR A 49 -6.93 -5.19 -17.45
N LEU A 50 -7.94 -4.91 -18.28
CA LEU A 50 -8.30 -3.56 -18.69
C LEU A 50 -9.75 -3.25 -18.33
N HIS A 51 -10.00 -2.03 -17.87
CA HIS A 51 -11.34 -1.53 -17.63
C HIS A 51 -11.44 -0.05 -18.01
N PRO A 52 -12.49 0.38 -18.77
CA PRO A 52 -12.62 1.77 -19.24
C PRO A 52 -12.59 2.82 -18.11
N LYS A 53 -13.11 2.48 -16.94
CA LYS A 53 -13.13 3.36 -15.78
C LYS A 53 -11.74 3.60 -15.15
N PHE A 54 -10.73 2.80 -15.48
CA PHE A 54 -9.35 3.05 -15.04
C PHE A 54 -8.75 4.27 -15.75
N LYS A 55 -9.29 4.65 -16.92
CA LYS A 55 -8.82 5.81 -17.71
C LYS A 55 -7.31 5.79 -17.96
N GLY A 56 -6.75 4.61 -18.21
CA GLY A 56 -5.31 4.41 -18.42
C GLY A 56 -4.45 4.46 -17.15
N SER A 57 -5.06 4.61 -15.98
CA SER A 57 -4.32 4.59 -14.71
C SER A 57 -4.30 3.19 -14.10
N TRP A 58 -3.17 2.80 -13.55
CA TRP A 58 -2.99 1.58 -12.77
C TRP A 58 -2.81 1.85 -11.26
N SER A 59 -3.00 3.10 -10.83
CA SER A 59 -2.99 3.43 -9.39
C SER A 59 -4.06 2.65 -8.63
N ILE A 60 -3.69 2.06 -7.48
CA ILE A 60 -4.62 1.30 -6.64
C ILE A 60 -5.88 2.11 -6.29
N LYS A 61 -5.75 3.42 -6.11
CA LYS A 61 -6.86 4.35 -5.79
C LYS A 61 -7.85 4.52 -6.97
N LYS A 62 -7.43 4.20 -8.19
CA LYS A 62 -8.31 4.18 -9.38
C LYS A 62 -8.83 2.79 -9.69
N VAL A 63 -8.05 1.77 -9.38
CA VAL A 63 -8.38 0.37 -9.64
C VAL A 63 -9.37 -0.16 -8.59
N LEU A 64 -9.10 0.08 -7.31
CA LEU A 64 -9.89 -0.44 -6.20
C LEU A 64 -11.39 -0.13 -6.31
N PRO A 65 -11.84 1.12 -6.44
CA PRO A 65 -13.28 1.43 -6.47
C PRO A 65 -14.01 0.90 -7.71
N VAL A 66 -13.26 0.50 -8.74
CA VAL A 66 -13.83 -0.12 -9.94
C VAL A 66 -13.97 -1.63 -9.78
N MET A 67 -12.96 -2.29 -9.21
CA MET A 67 -12.95 -3.74 -9.02
C MET A 67 -13.70 -4.19 -7.76
N VAL A 68 -13.65 -3.35 -6.71
CA VAL A 68 -14.22 -3.62 -5.38
C VAL A 68 -14.98 -2.36 -4.92
N PRO A 69 -16.18 -2.09 -5.49
CA PRO A 69 -16.90 -0.83 -5.26
C PRO A 69 -17.24 -0.54 -3.79
N GLU A 70 -17.29 -1.58 -2.97
CA GLU A 70 -17.52 -1.49 -1.52
C GLU A 70 -16.31 -0.96 -0.73
N LEU A 71 -15.15 -0.83 -1.38
CA LEU A 71 -13.94 -0.31 -0.78
C LEU A 71 -13.43 0.92 -1.54
N ASN A 72 -13.22 2.02 -0.83
CA ASN A 72 -12.61 3.22 -1.40
C ASN A 72 -11.87 4.02 -0.32
N TYR A 73 -11.02 4.95 -0.75
CA TYR A 73 -10.23 5.81 0.14
C TYR A 73 -10.92 7.16 0.45
N ASP A 74 -12.03 7.47 -0.24
CA ASP A 74 -12.63 8.82 -0.21
C ASP A 74 -13.32 9.12 1.12
N GLU A 75 -13.74 8.09 1.85
CA GLU A 75 -14.39 8.23 3.16
C GLU A 75 -13.39 8.21 4.34
N MET A 76 -12.10 8.08 4.06
CA MET A 76 -11.07 8.01 5.10
C MET A 76 -10.59 9.41 5.51
N GLU A 77 -10.32 9.61 6.79
CA GLU A 77 -9.69 10.82 7.31
C GLU A 77 -8.30 11.03 6.67
N ILE A 78 -7.53 9.96 6.54
CA ILE A 78 -6.28 9.93 5.77
C ILE A 78 -6.53 9.03 4.56
N GLY A 79 -6.76 9.63 3.39
CA GLY A 79 -7.07 8.90 2.15
C GLY A 79 -5.97 8.98 1.09
N LYS A 80 -4.87 9.69 1.37
CA LYS A 80 -3.76 9.90 0.44
C LYS A 80 -2.40 9.65 1.10
N GLY A 81 -1.44 9.13 0.32
CA GLY A 81 -0.11 8.83 0.81
C GLY A 81 0.69 10.05 1.30
N ASP A 82 0.50 11.21 0.66
CA ASP A 82 1.09 12.49 1.10
C ASP A 82 0.51 12.93 2.45
N GLN A 83 -0.79 12.78 2.65
CA GLN A 83 -1.43 13.03 3.95
C GLN A 83 -0.92 12.08 5.03
N ALA A 84 -0.78 10.79 4.71
CA ALA A 84 -0.25 9.80 5.64
C ALA A 84 1.21 10.12 6.04
N MET A 85 2.03 10.54 5.08
CA MET A 85 3.42 10.93 5.34
C MET A 85 3.50 12.17 6.24
N MET A 86 2.67 13.18 6.00
CA MET A 86 2.62 14.40 6.83
C MET A 86 2.14 14.07 8.25
N ALA A 87 1.06 13.31 8.38
CA ALA A 87 0.50 12.89 9.66
C ALA A 87 1.54 12.08 10.48
N TRP A 88 2.26 11.17 9.82
CA TRP A 88 3.36 10.44 10.44
C TRP A 88 4.48 11.37 10.91
N TRP A 89 4.88 12.33 10.07
CA TRP A 89 5.93 13.28 10.41
C TRP A 89 5.56 14.14 11.65
N GLU A 90 4.31 14.64 11.70
CA GLU A 90 3.82 15.40 12.85
C GLU A 90 3.80 14.56 14.13
N LEU A 91 3.40 13.28 14.01
CA LEU A 91 3.37 12.34 15.12
C LEU A 91 4.74 12.07 15.72
N ILE A 92 5.76 11.78 14.87
CA ILE A 92 7.12 11.44 15.37
C ILE A 92 7.92 12.66 15.84
N ASN A 93 7.50 13.87 15.50
CA ASN A 93 8.15 15.11 15.93
C ASN A 93 7.41 15.80 17.09
N ASP A 94 6.52 15.09 17.79
CA ASP A 94 5.75 15.60 18.93
C ASP A 94 5.03 16.92 18.65
N LYS A 95 4.48 17.07 17.41
CA LYS A 95 3.75 18.26 16.98
C LYS A 95 2.28 18.24 17.37
N LEU A 96 1.79 17.11 17.88
CA LEU A 96 0.37 16.89 18.18
C LEU A 96 0.16 16.85 19.71
N SER A 97 -1.07 17.23 20.13
CA SER A 97 -1.53 16.94 21.48
C SER A 97 -1.64 15.43 21.69
N MET A 98 -1.69 14.96 22.94
CA MET A 98 -1.83 13.51 23.24
C MET A 98 -3.10 12.93 22.57
N ASP A 99 -4.22 13.65 22.62
CA ASP A 99 -5.49 13.21 22.04
C ASP A 99 -5.42 13.17 20.51
N ASP A 100 -4.78 14.18 19.89
CA ASP A 100 -4.63 14.23 18.43
C ASP A 100 -3.62 13.18 17.95
N ALA A 101 -2.55 12.93 18.72
CA ALA A 101 -1.60 11.88 18.41
C ALA A 101 -2.25 10.49 18.38
N GLU A 102 -3.15 10.19 19.32
CA GLU A 102 -3.87 8.91 19.34
C GLU A 102 -4.85 8.79 18.16
N LYS A 103 -5.60 9.83 17.86
CA LYS A 103 -6.47 9.88 16.65
C LYS A 103 -5.67 9.67 15.38
N THR A 104 -4.52 10.36 15.25
CA THR A 104 -3.64 10.23 14.08
C THR A 104 -3.10 8.81 13.93
N LYS A 105 -2.68 8.16 15.01
CA LYS A 105 -2.27 6.74 14.99
C LYS A 105 -3.37 5.82 14.50
N MET A 106 -4.61 6.03 14.98
CA MET A 106 -5.76 5.25 14.53
C MET A 106 -6.04 5.46 13.04
N ALA A 107 -6.04 6.72 12.57
CA ALA A 107 -6.26 7.05 11.16
C ALA A 107 -5.18 6.46 10.25
N LEU A 108 -3.90 6.52 10.64
CA LEU A 108 -2.79 5.89 9.93
C LEU A 108 -2.93 4.36 9.90
N SER A 109 -3.33 3.75 11.01
CA SER A 109 -3.56 2.30 11.09
C SER A 109 -4.67 1.85 10.15
N GLU A 110 -5.80 2.57 10.10
CA GLU A 110 -6.90 2.26 9.18
C GLU A 110 -6.49 2.47 7.71
N TYR A 111 -5.71 3.50 7.42
CA TYR A 111 -5.15 3.71 6.08
C TYR A 111 -4.28 2.52 5.63
N CYS A 112 -3.31 2.11 6.44
CA CYS A 112 -2.44 0.97 6.13
C CYS A 112 -3.22 -0.35 6.02
N LYS A 113 -4.24 -0.53 6.86
CA LYS A 113 -5.13 -1.70 6.81
C LYS A 113 -5.89 -1.75 5.49
N LEU A 114 -6.42 -0.61 5.02
CA LEU A 114 -7.11 -0.55 3.74
C LEU A 114 -6.15 -0.83 2.58
N ASP A 115 -4.94 -0.28 2.58
CA ASP A 115 -3.93 -0.54 1.54
C ASP A 115 -3.65 -2.05 1.40
N THR A 116 -3.47 -2.74 2.52
CA THR A 116 -3.23 -4.20 2.53
C THR A 116 -4.49 -4.96 2.11
N TRP A 117 -5.65 -4.62 2.66
CA TRP A 117 -6.91 -5.29 2.37
C TRP A 117 -7.36 -5.11 0.92
N ALA A 118 -7.10 -3.94 0.35
CA ALA A 118 -7.35 -3.65 -1.06
C ALA A 118 -6.62 -4.63 -1.98
N MET A 119 -5.34 -4.92 -1.70
CA MET A 119 -4.57 -5.88 -2.50
C MET A 119 -5.16 -7.30 -2.40
N VAL A 120 -5.58 -7.73 -1.22
CA VAL A 120 -6.25 -9.03 -1.03
C VAL A 120 -7.53 -9.10 -1.88
N LYS A 121 -8.37 -8.07 -1.82
CA LYS A 121 -9.63 -8.04 -2.57
C LYS A 121 -9.44 -7.94 -4.07
N ILE A 122 -8.47 -7.19 -4.55
CA ILE A 122 -8.11 -7.14 -5.96
C ILE A 122 -7.60 -8.51 -6.42
N TRP A 123 -6.74 -9.15 -5.63
CA TRP A 123 -6.24 -10.49 -5.93
C TRP A 123 -7.39 -11.51 -6.02
N GLU A 124 -8.32 -11.50 -5.07
CA GLU A 124 -9.51 -12.36 -5.11
C GLU A 124 -10.30 -12.15 -6.41
N LYS A 125 -10.52 -10.89 -6.82
CA LYS A 125 -11.25 -10.57 -8.06
C LYS A 125 -10.52 -11.00 -9.33
N LEU A 126 -9.20 -10.96 -9.35
CA LEU A 126 -8.39 -11.36 -10.51
C LEU A 126 -8.30 -12.86 -10.68
N PHE A 127 -8.31 -13.62 -9.58
CA PHE A 127 -8.04 -15.06 -9.59
C PHE A 127 -9.21 -15.92 -9.08
N SER A 128 -10.32 -15.33 -8.67
CA SER A 128 -11.57 -16.06 -8.42
C SER A 128 -12.30 -16.29 -9.75
N ASN A 129 -12.44 -17.55 -10.13
CA ASN A 129 -13.28 -17.97 -11.26
C ASN A 129 -14.77 -17.82 -10.92
#